data_16763c929d3cdc2b69ddda032e77e81a
#
_entry.id   16763c929d3cdc2b69ddda032e77e81a
#
_cell.length_a   1.000
_cell.length_b   1.000
_cell.length_c   1.000
_cell.angle_alpha   90.00
_cell.angle_beta   90.00
_cell.angle_gamma   90.00
#
_symmetry.space_group_name_H-M   'P 1'
#
loop_
_entity.id
_entity.type
_entity.pdbx_description
1 polymer ?
#
loop_
_entity_poly.entity_id
_entity_poly.type
_entity_poly.pdbx_seq_one_letter_code
_entity_poly.pdbx_strand_id
1 'polypeptide(L)'
;MEEEGLQFLYLSEPDMLEAGVLDMKQCVKTIEDMFRLAGKGDYIMGGPKRDSHGIMLWYPDEPEFEGMPKAGPDRRYMVMPAYLGGRFHVTGQKWYGSNVENIKKGLPRSILMFSLNDADTGAPMAIMSANLLSAARTGAVPGVAAKYLKSATAENIAVIGCGVINHACIMAIAEGMGRVSKVYLYDINRDRALSFQQDMEKELNAEYVVCDTLEDV
;
A
#
# COMPACT_ATOMS: atom_id res chain seq x y z
N MET A 1 -19.86 -18.29 34.50
CA MET A 1 -19.38 -17.53 33.32
C MET A 1 -18.13 -18.28 32.89
N GLU A 2 -18.20 -19.00 31.76
CA GLU A 2 -16.97 -19.49 31.14
C GLU A 2 -16.16 -18.27 30.77
N GLU A 3 -14.91 -18.20 31.21
CA GLU A 3 -13.96 -17.16 30.76
C GLU A 3 -13.71 -17.45 29.27
N GLU A 4 -14.44 -16.76 28.39
CA GLU A 4 -14.06 -16.71 27.00
C GLU A 4 -12.69 -15.99 26.95
N GLY A 5 -11.64 -16.74 26.61
CA GLY A 5 -10.31 -16.18 26.45
C GLY A 5 -10.31 -15.11 25.36
N LEU A 6 -9.24 -14.32 25.30
CA LEU A 6 -9.06 -13.28 24.28
C LEU A 6 -9.15 -13.88 22.88
N GLN A 7 -10.06 -13.36 22.07
CA GLN A 7 -10.27 -13.78 20.68
C GLN A 7 -9.96 -12.63 19.72
N PHE A 8 -9.43 -12.94 18.53
CA PHE A 8 -9.20 -11.99 17.44
C PHE A 8 -9.34 -12.70 16.09
N LEU A 9 -9.60 -11.92 15.05
CA LEU A 9 -9.74 -12.42 13.69
C LEU A 9 -8.37 -12.64 13.05
N TYR A 10 -8.25 -13.73 12.29
CA TYR A 10 -7.19 -13.88 11.30
C TYR A 10 -7.80 -13.76 9.90
N LEU A 11 -7.30 -12.83 9.08
CA LEU A 11 -7.77 -12.60 7.73
C LEU A 11 -6.65 -12.89 6.73
N SER A 12 -6.84 -13.95 5.95
CA SER A 12 -5.96 -14.31 4.83
C SER A 12 -6.13 -13.33 3.65
N GLU A 13 -5.31 -13.44 2.61
CA GLU A 13 -5.47 -12.59 1.42
C GLU A 13 -6.82 -12.83 0.71
N PRO A 14 -7.35 -14.07 0.54
CA PRO A 14 -8.72 -14.27 0.09
C PRO A 14 -9.78 -13.58 0.94
N ASP A 15 -9.67 -13.65 2.27
CA ASP A 15 -10.62 -12.97 3.17
C ASP A 15 -10.56 -11.44 2.99
N MET A 16 -9.37 -10.88 2.75
CA MET A 16 -9.20 -9.45 2.48
C MET A 16 -9.85 -9.05 1.15
N LEU A 17 -9.79 -9.90 0.12
CA LEU A 17 -10.48 -9.68 -1.15
C LEU A 17 -11.99 -9.70 -0.96
N GLU A 18 -12.53 -10.68 -0.24
CA GLU A 18 -13.95 -10.77 0.08
C GLU A 18 -14.42 -9.56 0.90
N ALA A 19 -13.60 -9.07 1.81
CA ALA A 19 -13.85 -7.85 2.59
C ALA A 19 -13.77 -6.55 1.76
N GLY A 20 -13.42 -6.60 0.47
CA GLY A 20 -13.41 -5.45 -0.43
C GLY A 20 -12.15 -4.57 -0.31
N VAL A 21 -10.99 -5.15 0.01
CA VAL A 21 -9.72 -4.40 0.14
C VAL A 21 -9.33 -3.60 -1.12
N LEU A 22 -9.87 -3.97 -2.28
CA LEU A 22 -9.65 -3.30 -3.56
C LEU A 22 -10.79 -2.35 -3.98
N ASP A 23 -11.77 -2.09 -3.12
CA ASP A 23 -12.76 -1.02 -3.35
C ASP A 23 -12.05 0.34 -3.28
N MET A 24 -11.56 0.81 -4.45
CA MET A 24 -10.78 2.05 -4.54
C MET A 24 -11.59 3.29 -4.16
N LYS A 25 -12.89 3.29 -4.41
CA LYS A 25 -13.77 4.39 -3.99
C LYS A 25 -13.80 4.53 -2.47
N GLN A 26 -13.99 3.41 -1.77
CA GLN A 26 -13.95 3.38 -0.30
C GLN A 26 -12.54 3.68 0.22
N CYS A 27 -11.51 3.17 -0.46
CA CYS A 27 -10.12 3.37 -0.09
C CYS A 27 -9.72 4.85 -0.18
N VAL A 28 -10.01 5.53 -1.28
CA VAL A 28 -9.75 6.97 -1.48
C VAL A 28 -10.47 7.79 -0.41
N LYS A 29 -11.75 7.48 -0.13
CA LYS A 29 -12.51 8.16 0.91
C LYS A 29 -11.88 7.97 2.30
N THR A 30 -11.45 6.76 2.62
CA THR A 30 -10.84 6.43 3.92
C THR A 30 -9.50 7.14 4.09
N ILE A 31 -8.67 7.19 3.05
CA ILE A 31 -7.39 7.91 3.07
C ILE A 31 -7.61 9.43 3.13
N GLU A 32 -8.64 9.95 2.49
CA GLU A 32 -9.03 11.36 2.66
C GLU A 32 -9.38 11.69 4.12
N ASP A 33 -10.20 10.85 4.77
CA ASP A 33 -10.55 11.01 6.19
C ASP A 33 -9.29 10.94 7.09
N MET A 34 -8.38 10.01 6.80
CA MET A 34 -7.09 9.91 7.48
C MET A 34 -6.26 11.20 7.33
N PHE A 35 -6.16 11.77 6.12
CA PHE A 35 -5.46 13.04 5.92
C PHE A 35 -6.09 14.20 6.67
N ARG A 36 -7.44 14.23 6.78
CA ARG A 36 -8.13 15.25 7.59
C ARG A 36 -7.80 15.13 9.10
N LEU A 37 -7.68 13.91 9.61
CA LEU A 37 -7.25 13.66 10.98
C LEU A 37 -5.77 14.01 11.18
N ALA A 38 -4.91 13.62 10.23
CA ALA A 38 -3.50 13.99 10.26
C ALA A 38 -3.30 15.51 10.27
N GLY A 39 -4.05 16.24 9.46
CA GLY A 39 -4.05 17.71 9.45
C GLY A 39 -4.51 18.36 10.77
N LYS A 40 -5.30 17.64 11.58
CA LYS A 40 -5.72 18.07 12.92
C LYS A 40 -4.73 17.63 14.02
N GLY A 41 -3.76 16.79 13.69
CA GLY A 41 -2.85 16.20 14.67
C GLY A 41 -3.43 15.03 15.47
N ASP A 42 -4.59 14.49 15.05
CA ASP A 42 -5.27 13.39 15.76
C ASP A 42 -4.73 12.02 15.30
N TYR A 43 -3.42 11.84 15.47
CA TYR A 43 -2.70 10.61 15.22
C TYR A 43 -1.41 10.57 16.05
N ILE A 44 -0.86 9.38 16.24
CA ILE A 44 0.44 9.18 16.88
C ILE A 44 1.21 8.15 16.07
N MET A 45 2.47 8.45 15.74
CA MET A 45 3.38 7.49 15.15
C MET A 45 4.32 6.93 16.22
N GLY A 46 4.99 5.82 15.91
CA GLY A 46 5.94 5.20 16.81
C GLY A 46 7.16 6.08 17.13
N GLY A 47 7.98 5.61 18.05
CA GLY A 47 9.21 6.26 18.49
C GLY A 47 9.01 7.31 19.58
N PRO A 48 10.13 7.70 20.24
CA PRO A 48 10.07 8.60 21.40
C PRO A 48 9.49 9.98 21.09
N LYS A 49 9.65 10.45 19.85
CA LYS A 49 9.13 11.75 19.41
C LYS A 49 7.74 11.66 18.75
N ARG A 50 7.15 10.45 18.69
CA ARG A 50 5.84 10.18 18.05
C ARG A 50 5.78 10.52 16.56
N ASP A 51 6.89 10.52 15.89
CA ASP A 51 7.07 10.89 14.47
C ASP A 51 7.86 9.85 13.67
N SER A 52 8.19 8.71 14.26
CA SER A 52 8.97 7.68 13.59
C SER A 52 8.15 6.96 12.53
N HIS A 53 8.64 6.98 11.30
CA HIS A 53 8.05 6.22 10.20
C HIS A 53 8.04 4.72 10.45
N GLY A 54 8.99 4.20 11.23
CA GLY A 54 9.08 2.80 11.63
C GLY A 54 10.45 2.43 12.18
N ILE A 55 10.53 1.25 12.76
CA ILE A 55 11.75 0.64 13.26
C ILE A 55 12.19 -0.44 12.28
N MET A 56 13.44 -0.35 11.81
CA MET A 56 14.02 -1.28 10.85
C MET A 56 15.08 -2.15 11.51
N LEU A 57 15.03 -3.44 11.17
CA LEU A 57 16.11 -4.38 11.39
C LEU A 57 16.83 -4.56 10.05
N TRP A 58 18.11 -4.23 10.02
CA TRP A 58 19.01 -4.47 8.91
C TRP A 58 19.95 -5.62 9.25
N TYR A 59 20.27 -6.43 8.26
CA TYR A 59 21.25 -7.48 8.40
C TYR A 59 22.66 -6.92 8.18
N PRO A 60 23.70 -7.46 8.85
CA PRO A 60 25.07 -6.99 8.69
C PRO A 60 25.66 -7.40 7.34
N ASP A 61 26.61 -6.60 6.85
CA ASP A 61 27.37 -6.94 5.64
C ASP A 61 28.24 -8.17 5.85
N GLU A 62 28.77 -8.34 7.09
CA GLU A 62 29.56 -9.48 7.51
C GLU A 62 28.86 -10.17 8.69
N PRO A 63 28.14 -11.28 8.47
CA PRO A 63 27.50 -12.03 9.54
C PRO A 63 28.51 -12.63 10.51
N GLU A 64 28.28 -12.44 11.80
CA GLU A 64 29.15 -12.96 12.87
C GLU A 64 28.87 -14.44 13.20
N PHE A 65 27.72 -14.96 12.82
CA PHE A 65 27.28 -16.32 13.14
C PHE A 65 26.87 -17.09 11.89
N GLU A 66 27.13 -18.39 11.90
CA GLU A 66 26.66 -19.29 10.85
C GLU A 66 25.13 -19.25 10.74
N GLY A 67 24.61 -19.14 9.52
CA GLY A 67 23.16 -19.04 9.26
C GLY A 67 22.56 -17.65 9.47
N MET A 68 23.30 -16.70 10.03
CA MET A 68 22.83 -15.30 10.10
C MET A 68 22.69 -14.73 8.69
N PRO A 69 21.55 -14.11 8.36
CA PRO A 69 21.37 -13.50 7.05
C PRO A 69 22.35 -12.36 6.81
N LYS A 70 22.92 -12.32 5.60
CA LYS A 70 23.77 -11.23 5.14
C LYS A 70 22.90 -10.08 4.60
N ALA A 71 23.40 -8.84 4.70
CA ALA A 71 22.84 -7.68 4.02
C ALA A 71 22.69 -7.92 2.51
N GLY A 72 21.75 -7.23 1.91
CA GLY A 72 21.49 -7.27 0.48
C GLY A 72 20.58 -6.12 0.08
N PRO A 73 20.42 -5.88 -1.22
CA PRO A 73 19.55 -4.82 -1.69
C PRO A 73 18.13 -4.99 -1.13
N ASP A 74 17.64 -3.97 -0.43
CA ASP A 74 16.31 -3.93 0.20
C ASP A 74 16.01 -5.13 1.14
N ARG A 75 17.05 -5.77 1.69
CA ARG A 75 16.91 -6.87 2.64
C ARG A 75 16.79 -6.34 4.06
N ARG A 76 15.56 -6.19 4.52
CA ARG A 76 15.24 -5.64 5.85
C ARG A 76 13.96 -6.22 6.41
N TYR A 77 13.79 -6.01 7.70
CA TYR A 77 12.53 -6.21 8.41
C TYR A 77 12.10 -4.89 9.04
N MET A 78 10.80 -4.55 8.98
CA MET A 78 10.31 -3.25 9.45
C MET A 78 8.99 -3.38 10.20
N VAL A 79 8.85 -2.61 11.28
CA VAL A 79 7.61 -2.47 12.07
C VAL A 79 7.22 -1.00 12.10
N MET A 80 5.94 -0.71 11.86
CA MET A 80 5.39 0.64 11.76
C MET A 80 4.15 0.78 12.64
N PRO A 81 4.31 0.99 13.96
CA PRO A 81 3.18 1.19 14.87
C PRO A 81 2.61 2.60 14.71
N ALA A 82 1.28 2.72 14.84
CA ALA A 82 0.59 3.99 14.84
C ALA A 82 -0.77 3.91 15.55
N TYR A 83 -1.25 5.07 16.02
CA TYR A 83 -2.62 5.32 16.44
C TYR A 83 -3.28 6.26 15.44
N LEU A 84 -4.55 6.05 15.15
CA LEU A 84 -5.38 6.96 14.36
C LEU A 84 -6.69 7.22 15.11
N GLY A 85 -6.98 8.49 15.32
CA GLY A 85 -8.12 8.95 16.10
C GLY A 85 -9.41 9.11 15.32
N GLY A 86 -10.24 10.06 15.73
CA GLY A 86 -11.55 10.36 15.14
C GLY A 86 -12.46 9.14 15.11
N ARG A 87 -13.14 8.93 13.99
CA ARG A 87 -14.05 7.79 13.82
C ARG A 87 -13.36 6.41 13.82
N PHE A 88 -12.05 6.38 13.68
CA PHE A 88 -11.31 5.12 13.66
C PHE A 88 -10.98 4.65 15.08
N HIS A 89 -10.39 5.52 15.88
CA HIS A 89 -10.02 5.27 17.28
C HIS A 89 -9.36 3.88 17.47
N VAL A 90 -8.30 3.63 16.71
CA VAL A 90 -7.60 2.35 16.67
C VAL A 90 -6.09 2.52 16.78
N THR A 91 -5.46 1.52 17.33
CA THR A 91 -4.00 1.34 17.29
C THR A 91 -3.67 0.12 16.44
N GLY A 92 -2.51 0.11 15.83
CA GLY A 92 -2.09 -1.03 15.05
C GLY A 92 -0.67 -0.90 14.53
N GLN A 93 -0.23 -1.91 13.81
CA GLN A 93 1.08 -1.90 13.17
C GLN A 93 1.08 -2.65 11.86
N LYS A 94 1.77 -2.07 10.89
CA LYS A 94 2.21 -2.81 9.72
C LYS A 94 3.60 -3.35 10.00
N TRP A 95 3.84 -4.60 9.68
CA TRP A 95 5.15 -5.22 9.74
C TRP A 95 5.41 -6.05 8.50
N TYR A 96 6.65 -6.04 8.01
CA TYR A 96 6.99 -6.73 6.78
C TYR A 96 8.48 -7.06 6.68
N GLY A 97 8.76 -8.16 5.99
CA GLY A 97 10.08 -8.47 5.48
C GLY A 97 10.19 -8.06 4.01
N SER A 98 11.33 -7.54 3.60
CA SER A 98 11.63 -7.20 2.21
C SER A 98 12.95 -7.84 1.78
N ASN A 99 12.97 -8.42 0.58
CA ASN A 99 14.15 -8.98 -0.05
C ASN A 99 13.91 -9.09 -1.56
N VAL A 100 14.74 -8.45 -2.37
CA VAL A 100 14.61 -8.51 -3.84
C VAL A 100 14.80 -9.92 -4.40
N GLU A 101 15.54 -10.78 -3.70
CA GLU A 101 15.77 -12.17 -4.10
C GLU A 101 14.52 -13.06 -3.99
N ASN A 102 13.48 -12.60 -3.29
CA ASN A 102 12.21 -13.31 -3.20
C ASN A 102 11.57 -13.53 -4.58
N ILE A 103 11.71 -12.56 -5.48
CA ILE A 103 11.16 -12.64 -6.86
C ILE A 103 11.69 -13.88 -7.59
N LYS A 104 12.97 -14.23 -7.40
CA LYS A 104 13.58 -15.43 -7.99
C LYS A 104 12.98 -16.73 -7.44
N LYS A 105 12.29 -16.67 -6.30
CA LYS A 105 11.63 -17.80 -5.64
C LYS A 105 10.11 -17.83 -5.88
N GLY A 106 9.60 -16.95 -6.74
CA GLY A 106 8.15 -16.80 -6.96
C GLY A 106 7.41 -16.14 -5.81
N LEU A 107 8.12 -15.48 -4.90
CA LEU A 107 7.53 -14.77 -3.77
C LEU A 107 7.51 -13.25 -4.02
N PRO A 108 6.58 -12.49 -3.44
CA PRO A 108 6.60 -11.04 -3.47
C PRO A 108 7.91 -10.49 -2.88
N ARG A 109 8.44 -9.40 -3.45
CA ARG A 109 9.61 -8.71 -2.90
C ARG A 109 9.43 -8.37 -1.42
N SER A 110 8.23 -7.92 -1.05
CA SER A 110 7.85 -7.63 0.33
C SER A 110 6.64 -8.46 0.71
N ILE A 111 6.68 -9.05 1.89
CA ILE A 111 5.58 -9.83 2.47
C ILE A 111 5.14 -9.11 3.73
N LEU A 112 3.88 -8.67 3.74
CA LEU A 112 3.34 -7.75 4.72
C LEU A 112 2.23 -8.38 5.54
N MET A 113 2.21 -8.00 6.82
CA MET A 113 1.10 -8.26 7.74
C MET A 113 0.70 -6.97 8.44
N PHE A 114 -0.55 -6.90 8.88
CA PHE A 114 -1.08 -5.81 9.68
C PHE A 114 -1.80 -6.38 10.90
N SER A 115 -1.52 -5.82 12.09
CA SER A 115 -2.33 -6.05 13.28
C SER A 115 -3.14 -4.81 13.61
N LEU A 116 -4.42 -5.00 13.92
CA LEU A 116 -5.33 -3.98 14.40
C LEU A 116 -5.68 -4.26 15.85
N ASN A 117 -5.60 -3.23 16.67
CA ASN A 117 -5.82 -3.31 18.10
C ASN A 117 -6.81 -2.24 18.55
N ASP A 118 -7.61 -2.56 19.52
CA ASP A 118 -8.41 -1.58 20.27
C ASP A 118 -7.50 -0.56 20.96
N ALA A 119 -7.80 0.71 20.80
CA ALA A 119 -6.91 1.77 21.27
C ALA A 119 -6.92 1.96 22.79
N ASP A 120 -8.01 1.61 23.47
CA ASP A 120 -8.18 1.84 24.91
C ASP A 120 -7.59 0.68 25.73
N THR A 121 -7.76 -0.54 25.24
CA THR A 121 -7.35 -1.77 25.97
C THR A 121 -6.05 -2.39 25.43
N GLY A 122 -5.67 -2.08 24.19
CA GLY A 122 -4.58 -2.74 23.50
C GLY A 122 -4.95 -4.15 23.00
N ALA A 123 -6.15 -4.62 23.23
CA ALA A 123 -6.59 -5.95 22.82
C ALA A 123 -6.50 -6.12 21.30
N PRO A 124 -5.93 -7.23 20.78
CA PRO A 124 -5.93 -7.50 19.35
C PRO A 124 -7.37 -7.69 18.86
N MET A 125 -7.70 -7.05 17.73
CA MET A 125 -8.96 -7.19 17.03
C MET A 125 -8.80 -8.10 15.81
N ALA A 126 -7.70 -7.90 15.05
CA ALA A 126 -7.41 -8.70 13.87
C ALA A 126 -5.91 -8.73 13.55
N ILE A 127 -5.48 -9.84 12.93
CA ILE A 127 -4.22 -9.94 12.19
C ILE A 127 -4.58 -10.28 10.75
N MET A 128 -4.02 -9.56 9.78
CA MET A 128 -4.44 -9.69 8.40
C MET A 128 -3.27 -9.68 7.41
N SER A 129 -3.45 -10.36 6.27
CA SER A 129 -2.57 -10.20 5.11
C SER A 129 -2.62 -8.77 4.60
N ALA A 130 -1.45 -8.17 4.35
CA ALA A 130 -1.40 -6.73 4.09
C ALA A 130 -0.72 -6.34 2.76
N ASN A 131 -0.43 -7.27 1.87
CA ASN A 131 0.14 -6.94 0.56
C ASN A 131 -0.84 -6.11 -0.26
N LEU A 132 -2.07 -6.59 -0.45
CA LEU A 132 -3.13 -5.87 -1.16
C LEU A 132 -3.54 -4.59 -0.41
N LEU A 133 -3.73 -4.67 0.90
CA LEU A 133 -4.03 -3.51 1.73
C LEU A 133 -2.98 -2.40 1.57
N SER A 134 -1.70 -2.77 1.58
CA SER A 134 -0.60 -1.81 1.40
C SER A 134 -0.56 -1.22 0.00
N ALA A 135 -0.89 -1.98 -1.05
CA ALA A 135 -1.00 -1.48 -2.41
C ALA A 135 -2.17 -0.50 -2.55
N ALA A 136 -3.36 -0.89 -2.11
CA ALA A 136 -4.59 -0.11 -2.20
C ALA A 136 -4.46 1.22 -1.45
N ARG A 137 -4.01 1.20 -0.17
CA ARG A 137 -3.83 2.44 0.61
C ARG A 137 -2.75 3.36 0.03
N THR A 138 -1.70 2.79 -0.60
CA THR A 138 -0.64 3.58 -1.24
C THR A 138 -1.16 4.23 -2.51
N GLY A 139 -1.91 3.49 -3.32
CA GLY A 139 -2.59 4.02 -4.50
C GLY A 139 -3.62 5.10 -4.18
N ALA A 140 -4.33 4.98 -3.06
CA ALA A 140 -5.34 5.96 -2.66
C ALA A 140 -4.76 7.35 -2.35
N VAL A 141 -3.49 7.46 -1.99
CA VAL A 141 -2.83 8.77 -1.74
C VAL A 141 -2.84 9.67 -2.99
N PRO A 142 -2.32 9.25 -4.16
CA PRO A 142 -2.44 10.04 -5.37
C PRO A 142 -3.89 10.18 -5.84
N GLY A 143 -4.79 9.27 -5.52
CA GLY A 143 -6.22 9.42 -5.77
C GLY A 143 -6.82 10.63 -5.04
N VAL A 144 -6.52 10.79 -3.75
CA VAL A 144 -6.89 11.98 -2.98
C VAL A 144 -6.23 13.23 -3.57
N ALA A 145 -4.95 13.16 -3.92
CA ALA A 145 -4.25 14.29 -4.56
C ALA A 145 -4.92 14.70 -5.88
N ALA A 146 -5.26 13.76 -6.75
CA ALA A 146 -5.96 14.02 -8.00
C ALA A 146 -7.30 14.73 -7.78
N LYS A 147 -8.05 14.30 -6.76
CA LYS A 147 -9.35 14.92 -6.42
C LYS A 147 -9.23 16.42 -6.14
N TYR A 148 -8.15 16.88 -5.52
CA TYR A 148 -8.01 18.26 -5.06
C TYR A 148 -7.04 19.11 -5.88
N LEU A 149 -6.06 18.50 -6.53
CA LEU A 149 -4.92 19.21 -7.10
C LEU A 149 -4.85 19.16 -8.63
N LYS A 150 -5.62 18.26 -9.29
CA LYS A 150 -5.63 18.23 -10.76
C LYS A 150 -6.21 19.51 -11.35
N SER A 151 -5.79 19.88 -12.55
CA SER A 151 -6.46 20.93 -13.29
C SER A 151 -7.90 20.52 -13.65
N ALA A 152 -8.78 21.50 -13.84
CA ALA A 152 -10.19 21.24 -14.20
C ALA A 152 -10.35 20.44 -15.50
N THR A 153 -9.39 20.56 -16.41
CA THR A 153 -9.38 19.92 -17.74
C THR A 153 -8.51 18.67 -17.83
N ALA A 154 -7.86 18.27 -16.74
CA ALA A 154 -7.01 17.07 -16.75
C ALA A 154 -7.85 15.81 -16.87
N GLU A 155 -7.62 15.04 -17.93
CA GLU A 155 -8.28 13.76 -18.21
C GLU A 155 -7.27 12.66 -18.56
N ASN A 156 -5.98 12.95 -18.58
CA ASN A 156 -4.93 12.00 -18.92
C ASN A 156 -4.07 11.67 -17.71
N ILE A 157 -3.57 10.44 -17.67
CA ILE A 157 -2.66 9.93 -16.65
C ILE A 157 -1.36 9.50 -17.34
N ALA A 158 -0.23 9.90 -16.78
CA ALA A 158 1.10 9.43 -17.14
C ALA A 158 1.64 8.50 -16.06
N VAL A 159 2.17 7.33 -16.47
CA VAL A 159 2.63 6.27 -15.57
C VAL A 159 4.04 5.85 -15.93
N ILE A 160 4.94 6.00 -14.98
CA ILE A 160 6.33 5.58 -15.10
C ILE A 160 6.55 4.39 -14.16
N GLY A 161 6.80 3.21 -14.75
CA GLY A 161 6.89 1.93 -14.06
C GLY A 161 5.55 1.18 -13.96
N CYS A 162 5.46 0.02 -14.57
CA CYS A 162 4.23 -0.78 -14.67
C CYS A 162 4.22 -1.91 -13.62
N GLY A 163 4.14 -1.54 -12.35
CA GLY A 163 4.11 -2.45 -11.21
C GLY A 163 2.81 -2.42 -10.43
N VAL A 164 2.67 -3.33 -9.46
CA VAL A 164 1.47 -3.51 -8.62
C VAL A 164 1.02 -2.21 -7.94
N ILE A 165 1.96 -1.38 -7.49
CA ILE A 165 1.61 -0.10 -6.83
C ILE A 165 0.99 0.87 -7.83
N ASN A 166 1.54 0.97 -9.04
CA ASN A 166 1.00 1.88 -10.06
C ASN A 166 -0.36 1.41 -10.61
N HIS A 167 -0.64 0.10 -10.60
CA HIS A 167 -1.98 -0.41 -10.84
C HIS A 167 -2.98 0.21 -9.85
N ALA A 168 -2.72 0.11 -8.55
CA ALA A 168 -3.56 0.70 -7.52
C ALA A 168 -3.61 2.25 -7.61
N CYS A 169 -2.51 2.91 -8.00
CA CYS A 169 -2.46 4.36 -8.21
C CYS A 169 -3.42 4.79 -9.34
N ILE A 170 -3.39 4.13 -10.49
CA ILE A 170 -4.26 4.47 -11.63
C ILE A 170 -5.72 4.33 -11.23
N MET A 171 -6.09 3.21 -10.60
CA MET A 171 -7.47 2.97 -10.17
C MET A 171 -7.96 4.05 -9.20
N ALA A 172 -7.12 4.42 -8.24
CA ALA A 172 -7.45 5.46 -7.26
C ALA A 172 -7.46 6.88 -7.88
N ILE A 173 -6.54 7.18 -8.80
CA ILE A 173 -6.52 8.46 -9.53
C ILE A 173 -7.79 8.57 -10.38
N ALA A 174 -8.22 7.51 -11.05
CA ALA A 174 -9.46 7.49 -11.83
C ALA A 174 -10.68 7.83 -10.95
N GLU A 175 -10.77 7.28 -9.73
CA GLU A 175 -11.80 7.66 -8.75
C GLU A 175 -11.71 9.15 -8.37
N GLY A 176 -10.50 9.66 -8.14
CA GLY A 176 -10.27 11.07 -7.81
C GLY A 176 -10.54 12.04 -8.97
N MET A 177 -10.29 11.61 -10.19
CA MET A 177 -10.53 12.42 -11.42
C MET A 177 -11.97 12.39 -11.88
N GLY A 178 -12.68 11.29 -11.69
CA GLY A 178 -14.03 11.03 -12.18
C GLY A 178 -14.12 10.67 -13.66
N ARG A 179 -13.16 11.11 -14.48
CA ARG A 179 -13.00 10.73 -15.90
C ARG A 179 -11.55 10.61 -16.26
N VAL A 180 -11.20 9.53 -16.94
CA VAL A 180 -9.89 9.30 -17.55
C VAL A 180 -10.11 9.02 -19.03
N SER A 181 -9.52 9.83 -19.89
CA SER A 181 -9.60 9.66 -21.34
C SER A 181 -8.43 8.82 -21.86
N LYS A 182 -7.23 9.06 -21.34
CA LYS A 182 -6.01 8.40 -21.84
C LYS A 182 -5.02 8.10 -20.74
N VAL A 183 -4.36 6.95 -20.82
CA VAL A 183 -3.28 6.51 -19.92
C VAL A 183 -2.04 6.26 -20.75
N TYR A 184 -0.98 7.02 -20.48
CA TYR A 184 0.34 6.82 -21.06
C TYR A 184 1.16 5.94 -20.13
N LEU A 185 1.80 4.90 -20.68
CA LEU A 185 2.53 3.88 -19.93
C LEU A 185 3.97 3.82 -20.40
N TYR A 186 4.90 3.91 -19.48
CA TYR A 186 6.31 3.64 -19.74
C TYR A 186 6.87 2.71 -18.67
N ASP A 187 7.61 1.70 -19.10
CA ASP A 187 8.47 0.85 -18.25
C ASP A 187 9.76 0.56 -19.00
N ILE A 188 10.87 0.44 -18.30
CA ILE A 188 12.15 0.03 -18.89
C ILE A 188 12.07 -1.35 -19.56
N ASN A 189 11.12 -2.17 -19.13
CA ASN A 189 10.76 -3.43 -19.76
C ASN A 189 9.43 -3.25 -20.52
N ARG A 190 9.51 -3.09 -21.84
CA ARG A 190 8.35 -2.87 -22.70
C ARG A 190 7.30 -3.98 -22.60
N ASP A 191 7.72 -5.24 -22.47
CA ASP A 191 6.78 -6.36 -22.35
C ASP A 191 5.93 -6.26 -21.07
N ARG A 192 6.55 -5.73 -20.00
CA ARG A 192 5.82 -5.44 -18.76
C ARG A 192 4.78 -4.34 -18.96
N ALA A 193 5.10 -3.28 -19.71
CA ALA A 193 4.13 -2.23 -20.02
C ALA A 193 2.96 -2.76 -20.86
N LEU A 194 3.22 -3.63 -21.83
CA LEU A 194 2.20 -4.27 -22.65
C LEU A 194 1.29 -5.20 -21.83
N SER A 195 1.88 -6.04 -20.96
CA SER A 195 1.10 -6.88 -20.05
C SER A 195 0.24 -6.06 -19.09
N PHE A 196 0.81 -5.00 -18.54
CA PHE A 196 0.12 -4.07 -17.66
C PHE A 196 -1.06 -3.38 -18.35
N GLN A 197 -0.89 -2.94 -19.61
CA GLN A 197 -1.98 -2.41 -20.43
C GLN A 197 -3.13 -3.41 -20.53
N GLN A 198 -2.83 -4.66 -20.90
CA GLN A 198 -3.85 -5.72 -21.07
C GLN A 198 -4.66 -5.97 -19.78
N ASP A 199 -4.03 -5.84 -18.63
CA ASP A 199 -4.71 -6.01 -17.35
C ASP A 199 -5.55 -4.77 -17.02
N MET A 200 -5.03 -3.57 -17.22
CA MET A 200 -5.75 -2.32 -16.96
C MET A 200 -6.97 -2.11 -17.87
N GLU A 201 -6.92 -2.53 -19.12
CA GLU A 201 -8.05 -2.46 -20.08
C GLU A 201 -9.29 -3.23 -19.61
N LYS A 202 -9.11 -4.22 -18.73
CA LYS A 202 -10.22 -5.01 -18.15
C LYS A 202 -10.95 -4.25 -17.04
N GLU A 203 -10.27 -3.29 -16.40
CA GLU A 203 -10.73 -2.63 -15.19
C GLU A 203 -11.10 -1.15 -15.39
N LEU A 204 -10.39 -0.45 -16.26
CA LEU A 204 -10.60 0.97 -16.51
C LEU A 204 -10.76 1.24 -18.01
N ASN A 205 -11.94 1.76 -18.40
CA ASN A 205 -12.24 2.15 -19.76
C ASN A 205 -11.55 3.47 -20.12
N ALA A 206 -10.40 3.40 -20.75
CA ALA A 206 -9.59 4.52 -21.26
C ALA A 206 -8.82 4.09 -22.50
N GLU A 207 -8.29 5.06 -23.25
CA GLU A 207 -7.29 4.78 -24.29
C GLU A 207 -5.93 4.58 -23.64
N TYR A 208 -5.20 3.51 -24.02
CA TYR A 208 -3.87 3.21 -23.48
C TYR A 208 -2.81 3.39 -24.57
N VAL A 209 -1.70 4.06 -24.20
CA VAL A 209 -0.56 4.30 -25.08
C VAL A 209 0.71 3.83 -24.39
N VAL A 210 1.32 2.77 -24.91
CA VAL A 210 2.63 2.32 -24.43
C VAL A 210 3.72 3.14 -25.12
N CYS A 211 4.41 3.96 -24.35
CA CYS A 211 5.47 4.85 -24.80
C CYS A 211 6.81 4.15 -24.89
N ASP A 212 7.63 4.53 -25.86
CA ASP A 212 8.96 3.98 -26.06
C ASP A 212 10.04 4.73 -25.27
N THR A 213 9.79 6.01 -24.97
CA THR A 213 10.70 6.87 -24.21
C THR A 213 9.98 7.57 -23.07
N LEU A 214 10.74 8.12 -22.11
CA LEU A 214 10.18 8.96 -21.02
C LEU A 214 9.62 10.27 -21.54
N GLU A 215 10.17 10.79 -22.64
CA GLU A 215 9.75 12.03 -23.27
C GLU A 215 8.38 11.90 -23.94
N ASP A 216 7.94 10.68 -24.27
CA ASP A 216 6.63 10.40 -24.87
C ASP A 216 5.51 10.32 -23.84
N VAL A 217 5.84 10.23 -22.54
CA VAL A 217 4.89 10.14 -21.43
C VAL A 217 4.48 11.52 -20.93
#